data_e56299e3773b3c155d14e3fda015b552
#
_entry.id   e56299e3773b3c155d14e3fda015b552
#
_cell.length_a   1.000
_cell.length_b   1.000
_cell.length_c   1.000
_cell.angle_alpha   90.00
_cell.angle_beta   90.00
_cell.angle_gamma   90.00
#
_symmetry.space_group_name_H-M   'P 1'
#
loop_
_entity.id
_entity.type
_entity.pdbx_description
1 polymer ?
#
loop_
_entity_poly.entity_id
_entity_poly.type
_entity_poly.pdbx_seq_one_letter_code
_entity_poly.pdbx_strand_id
1 'polypeptide(L)'
;LAPTILDAVGIPNKGQMIGISLLPYLQKKRKNTGRTMVFAGRERHASARYNNWGYPSRALRTKDFLYIRNFRPERWPAGDPCAIDKKGKLEAMHSAYYDIDQCPAWDFIVSNRDDREIYPYFLKAAGKRPYEELYNVSTDPGCLHNLVGNGKCTEKLNNLRKEMDKLLKKTKDTRYLDDPTQDDIWETYPRLSGAMRTFPAPLLTD
;
A
#
# COMPACT_ATOMS: atom_id res chain seq x y z
N LEU A 1 -2.44 18.17 -2.06
CA LEU A 1 -3.18 19.27 -1.40
C LEU A 1 -2.26 20.42 -0.98
N ALA A 2 -1.13 20.16 -0.25
CA ALA A 2 -0.29 21.22 0.31
C ALA A 2 0.12 22.32 -0.69
N PRO A 3 0.64 22.01 -1.92
CA PRO A 3 0.94 23.07 -2.88
C PRO A 3 -0.27 23.91 -3.28
N THR A 4 -1.47 23.32 -3.29
CA THR A 4 -2.71 24.05 -3.61
C THR A 4 -3.11 25.03 -2.50
N ILE A 5 -2.94 24.62 -1.24
CA ILE A 5 -3.20 25.47 -0.09
C ILE A 5 -2.23 26.66 -0.06
N LEU A 6 -0.93 26.39 -0.23
CA LEU A 6 0.09 27.44 -0.29
C LEU A 6 -0.19 28.44 -1.41
N ASP A 7 -0.52 27.95 -2.60
CA ASP A 7 -0.86 28.79 -3.76
C ASP A 7 -2.12 29.65 -3.48
N ALA A 8 -3.13 29.07 -2.84
CA ALA A 8 -4.37 29.78 -2.50
C ALA A 8 -4.16 30.95 -1.50
N VAL A 9 -3.15 30.83 -0.62
CA VAL A 9 -2.80 31.87 0.34
C VAL A 9 -1.60 32.74 -0.10
N GLY A 10 -1.13 32.56 -1.35
CA GLY A 10 -0.05 33.37 -1.91
C GLY A 10 1.35 33.02 -1.39
N ILE A 11 1.54 31.86 -0.76
CA ILE A 11 2.84 31.41 -0.27
C ILE A 11 3.55 30.59 -1.35
N PRO A 12 4.74 31.00 -1.83
CA PRO A 12 5.45 30.27 -2.87
C PRO A 12 5.95 28.92 -2.37
N ASN A 13 5.75 27.86 -3.18
CA ASN A 13 6.39 26.56 -2.96
C ASN A 13 7.89 26.67 -3.33
N LYS A 14 8.77 26.67 -2.33
CA LYS A 14 10.23 26.78 -2.50
C LYS A 14 10.90 25.48 -3.03
N GLY A 15 10.18 24.64 -3.74
CA GLY A 15 10.73 23.40 -4.34
C GLY A 15 10.83 22.19 -3.41
N GLN A 16 10.38 22.32 -2.16
CA GLN A 16 10.38 21.21 -1.20
C GLN A 16 9.29 20.17 -1.46
N MET A 17 8.28 20.53 -2.26
CA MET A 17 7.14 19.65 -2.59
C MET A 17 7.15 19.29 -4.07
N ILE A 18 7.14 18.00 -4.37
CA ILE A 18 7.03 17.47 -5.75
C ILE A 18 5.60 17.61 -6.32
N GLY A 19 4.63 17.90 -5.47
CA GLY A 19 3.25 18.11 -5.87
C GLY A 19 3.08 19.42 -6.67
N ILE A 20 2.00 19.51 -7.44
CA ILE A 20 1.61 20.73 -8.14
C ILE A 20 0.33 21.30 -7.53
N SER A 21 0.15 22.63 -7.63
CA SER A 21 -1.10 23.27 -7.25
C SER A 21 -2.23 22.87 -8.20
N LEU A 22 -3.38 22.55 -7.64
CA LEU A 22 -4.62 22.32 -8.37
C LEU A 22 -5.46 23.60 -8.48
N LEU A 23 -5.04 24.71 -7.85
CA LEU A 23 -5.79 25.97 -7.84
C LEU A 23 -6.16 26.48 -9.23
N PRO A 24 -5.24 26.47 -10.24
CA PRO A 24 -5.58 26.93 -11.59
C PRO A 24 -6.68 26.11 -12.28
N TYR A 25 -6.82 24.82 -11.89
CA TYR A 25 -7.89 23.93 -12.40
C TYR A 25 -9.20 24.19 -11.68
N LEU A 26 -9.17 24.35 -10.37
CA LEU A 26 -10.32 24.71 -9.55
C LEU A 26 -10.92 26.06 -9.99
N GLN A 27 -10.06 27.00 -10.36
CA GLN A 27 -10.44 28.28 -10.91
C GLN A 27 -10.81 28.25 -12.41
N LYS A 28 -10.84 27.07 -13.04
CA LYS A 28 -11.10 26.90 -14.49
C LYS A 28 -10.11 27.64 -15.43
N LYS A 29 -8.96 28.11 -14.90
CA LYS A 29 -7.90 28.75 -15.70
C LYS A 29 -7.09 27.75 -16.53
N ARG A 30 -7.13 26.46 -16.16
CA ARG A 30 -6.53 25.35 -16.92
C ARG A 30 -7.50 24.18 -17.02
N LYS A 31 -7.48 23.47 -18.15
CA LYS A 31 -8.40 22.36 -18.43
C LYS A 31 -7.89 20.99 -17.89
N ASN A 32 -6.58 20.80 -17.82
CA ASN A 32 -5.99 19.55 -17.35
C ASN A 32 -4.66 19.80 -16.62
N THR A 33 -4.21 18.83 -15.84
CA THR A 33 -2.99 18.92 -15.04
C THR A 33 -1.73 18.63 -15.83
N GLY A 34 -1.84 18.12 -17.06
CA GLY A 34 -0.71 17.56 -17.82
C GLY A 34 -0.16 16.26 -17.20
N ARG A 35 -0.71 15.80 -16.08
CA ARG A 35 -0.27 14.54 -15.47
C ARG A 35 -0.93 13.36 -16.15
N THR A 36 -0.10 12.41 -16.54
CA THR A 36 -0.54 11.12 -17.11
C THR A 36 -0.47 9.99 -16.07
N MET A 37 0.18 10.27 -14.92
CA MET A 37 0.50 9.26 -13.93
C MET A 37 0.52 9.85 -12.51
N VAL A 38 0.09 9.07 -11.52
CA VAL A 38 0.18 9.39 -10.10
C VAL A 38 0.99 8.31 -9.41
N PHE A 39 1.91 8.74 -8.55
CA PHE A 39 2.73 7.87 -7.70
C PHE A 39 2.22 7.94 -6.26
N ALA A 40 2.13 6.80 -5.61
CA ALA A 40 1.80 6.67 -4.20
C ALA A 40 2.71 5.63 -3.53
N GLY A 41 2.94 5.78 -2.24
CA GLY A 41 3.72 4.85 -1.46
C GLY A 41 3.18 4.68 -0.05
N ARG A 42 3.38 3.51 0.52
CA ARG A 42 3.09 3.18 1.90
C ARG A 42 4.26 2.39 2.47
N GLU A 43 4.64 2.69 3.72
CA GLU A 43 5.58 1.89 4.51
C GLU A 43 4.82 1.15 5.61
N ARG A 44 4.26 1.89 6.54
CA ARG A 44 3.53 1.37 7.68
C ARG A 44 2.33 2.28 7.96
N HIS A 45 1.16 1.69 8.09
CA HIS A 45 -0.05 2.42 8.48
C HIS A 45 -0.25 2.35 9.99
N ALA A 46 -0.21 1.13 10.55
CA ALA A 46 -0.39 0.90 11.97
C ALA A 46 0.64 -0.11 12.51
N SER A 47 0.75 -0.20 13.84
CA SER A 47 1.48 -1.29 14.50
C SER A 47 0.61 -2.54 14.48
N ALA A 48 0.67 -3.26 13.36
CA ALA A 48 -0.20 -4.39 13.05
C ALA A 48 0.56 -5.69 12.76
N ARG A 49 1.90 -5.68 12.92
CA ARG A 49 2.76 -6.83 12.59
C ARG A 49 3.82 -7.04 13.65
N TYR A 50 4.37 -8.24 13.69
CA TYR A 50 5.51 -8.60 14.52
C TYR A 50 6.62 -7.55 14.41
N ASN A 51 7.30 -7.26 15.50
CA ASN A 51 8.35 -6.24 15.60
C ASN A 51 7.97 -4.89 14.97
N ASN A 52 6.68 -4.56 14.93
CA ASN A 52 6.20 -3.33 14.32
C ASN A 52 6.56 -3.19 12.82
N TRP A 53 6.75 -4.31 12.13
CA TRP A 53 7.10 -4.32 10.71
C TRP A 53 6.10 -3.56 9.85
N GLY A 54 6.62 -2.88 8.83
CA GLY A 54 5.83 -2.26 7.80
C GLY A 54 5.35 -3.25 6.74
N TYR A 55 4.49 -2.75 5.85
CA TYR A 55 4.20 -3.39 4.56
C TYR A 55 4.51 -2.40 3.45
N PRO A 56 5.80 -2.31 3.05
CA PRO A 56 6.22 -1.34 2.06
C PRO A 56 5.66 -1.67 0.68
N SER A 57 5.00 -0.70 0.09
CA SER A 57 4.49 -0.80 -1.28
C SER A 57 4.59 0.53 -2.01
N ARG A 58 4.71 0.48 -3.34
CA ARG A 58 4.66 1.63 -4.22
C ARG A 58 3.68 1.35 -5.34
N ALA A 59 2.94 2.36 -5.73
CA ALA A 59 1.94 2.24 -6.77
C ALA A 59 2.08 3.34 -7.82
N LEU A 60 1.87 2.97 -9.07
CA LEU A 60 1.69 3.87 -10.21
C LEU A 60 0.27 3.73 -10.74
N ARG A 61 -0.47 4.82 -10.78
CA ARG A 61 -1.79 4.89 -11.35
C ARG A 61 -1.77 5.75 -12.61
N THR A 62 -2.08 5.14 -13.74
CA THR A 62 -2.38 5.83 -15.00
C THR A 62 -3.90 5.95 -15.19
N LYS A 63 -4.35 6.47 -16.32
CA LYS A 63 -5.78 6.48 -16.65
C LYS A 63 -6.38 5.07 -16.60
N ASP A 64 -5.70 4.09 -17.21
CA ASP A 64 -6.27 2.76 -17.45
C ASP A 64 -5.64 1.65 -16.60
N PHE A 65 -4.44 1.88 -16.02
CA PHE A 65 -3.71 0.85 -15.30
C PHE A 65 -3.32 1.28 -13.89
N LEU A 66 -3.35 0.33 -12.98
CA LEU A 66 -2.73 0.39 -11.66
C LEU A 66 -1.64 -0.68 -11.60
N TYR A 67 -0.40 -0.25 -11.36
CA TYR A 67 0.74 -1.11 -11.09
C TYR A 67 1.19 -0.94 -9.66
N ILE A 68 1.39 -2.04 -8.95
CA ILE A 68 1.84 -2.06 -7.55
C ILE A 68 3.08 -2.93 -7.44
N ARG A 69 4.06 -2.48 -6.64
CA ARG A 69 5.21 -3.26 -6.22
C ARG A 69 5.18 -3.40 -4.71
N ASN A 70 5.15 -4.65 -4.23
CA ASN A 70 5.16 -5.03 -2.83
C ASN A 70 6.57 -5.51 -2.46
N PHE A 71 7.28 -4.76 -1.62
CA PHE A 71 8.70 -5.04 -1.32
C PHE A 71 8.89 -6.13 -0.26
N ARG A 72 7.82 -6.49 0.44
CA ARG A 72 7.80 -7.57 1.43
C ARG A 72 6.56 -8.45 1.24
N PRO A 73 6.49 -9.20 0.14
CA PRO A 73 5.32 -10.03 -0.21
C PRO A 73 5.08 -11.16 0.78
N GLU A 74 6.10 -11.56 1.55
CA GLU A 74 6.01 -12.57 2.62
C GLU A 74 5.20 -12.09 3.83
N ARG A 75 5.01 -10.77 4.00
CA ARG A 75 4.26 -10.18 5.12
C ARG A 75 2.77 -10.07 4.78
N TRP A 76 1.98 -9.99 5.83
CA TRP A 76 0.53 -9.80 5.69
C TRP A 76 0.19 -8.32 5.43
N PRO A 77 -0.46 -7.98 4.30
CA PRO A 77 -0.73 -6.58 3.93
C PRO A 77 -1.70 -5.87 4.88
N ALA A 78 -2.63 -6.63 5.48
CA ALA A 78 -3.64 -6.13 6.41
C ALA A 78 -3.23 -6.21 7.88
N GLY A 79 -1.98 -6.62 8.17
CA GLY A 79 -1.53 -6.94 9.53
C GLY A 79 -1.51 -8.43 9.80
N ASP A 80 -0.78 -8.85 10.82
CA ASP A 80 -0.62 -10.27 11.16
C ASP A 80 -1.96 -10.92 11.57
N PRO A 81 -2.17 -12.19 11.22
CA PRO A 81 -3.41 -12.91 11.52
C PRO A 81 -3.58 -13.22 13.01
N CYS A 82 -2.50 -13.15 13.79
CA CYS A 82 -2.50 -13.42 15.23
C CYS A 82 -1.97 -12.22 16.00
N ALA A 83 -2.63 -11.88 17.09
CA ALA A 83 -2.16 -10.90 18.06
C ALA A 83 -1.96 -11.54 19.43
N ILE A 84 -1.10 -10.95 20.26
CA ILE A 84 -0.92 -11.32 21.65
C ILE A 84 -1.47 -10.19 22.52
N ASP A 85 -2.23 -10.53 23.56
CA ASP A 85 -2.69 -9.57 24.57
C ASP A 85 -1.53 -9.17 25.52
N LYS A 86 -1.80 -8.23 26.42
CA LYS A 86 -0.82 -7.78 27.42
C LYS A 86 -0.31 -8.86 28.36
N LYS A 87 -0.98 -10.00 28.44
CA LYS A 87 -0.61 -11.16 29.27
C LYS A 87 0.13 -12.24 28.47
N GLY A 88 0.42 -12.01 27.19
CA GLY A 88 1.08 -12.97 26.33
C GLY A 88 0.16 -14.05 25.75
N LYS A 89 -1.17 -13.91 25.89
CA LYS A 89 -2.15 -14.84 25.33
C LYS A 89 -2.54 -14.41 23.92
N LEU A 90 -2.67 -15.39 23.01
CA LEU A 90 -3.17 -15.16 21.66
C LEU A 90 -4.61 -14.65 21.69
N GLU A 91 -4.87 -13.53 21.05
CA GLU A 91 -6.20 -13.00 20.80
C GLU A 91 -6.91 -13.79 19.70
N ALA A 92 -8.23 -13.61 19.62
CA ALA A 92 -9.01 -14.22 18.55
C ALA A 92 -8.57 -13.72 17.17
N MET A 93 -8.62 -14.58 16.15
CA MET A 93 -8.13 -14.25 14.81
C MET A 93 -8.84 -13.04 14.20
N HIS A 94 -10.15 -12.85 14.45
CA HIS A 94 -10.90 -11.68 13.95
C HIS A 94 -10.49 -10.36 14.60
N SER A 95 -9.75 -10.38 15.72
CA SER A 95 -9.12 -9.20 16.30
C SER A 95 -7.73 -8.90 15.74
N ALA A 96 -7.23 -9.72 14.81
CA ALA A 96 -6.02 -9.50 14.04
C ALA A 96 -6.30 -8.66 12.77
N TYR A 97 -5.33 -8.54 11.88
CA TYR A 97 -5.43 -7.73 10.64
C TYR A 97 -5.73 -6.25 10.93
N TYR A 98 -5.02 -5.66 11.87
CA TYR A 98 -5.28 -4.33 12.42
C TYR A 98 -5.10 -3.15 11.46
N ASP A 99 -4.66 -3.38 10.22
CA ASP A 99 -4.66 -2.36 9.17
C ASP A 99 -6.05 -2.23 8.48
N ILE A 100 -7.01 -3.09 8.85
CA ILE A 100 -8.40 -3.02 8.42
C ILE A 100 -9.27 -2.63 9.62
N ASP A 101 -10.08 -1.58 9.45
CA ASP A 101 -11.03 -1.17 10.47
C ASP A 101 -12.11 -2.24 10.68
N GLN A 102 -12.40 -2.52 11.94
CA GLN A 102 -13.42 -3.48 12.29
C GLN A 102 -14.81 -2.97 11.86
N CYS A 103 -15.55 -3.80 11.16
CA CYS A 103 -16.90 -3.55 10.76
C CYS A 103 -17.66 -4.88 10.51
N PRO A 104 -19.01 -4.87 10.51
CA PRO A 104 -19.79 -6.11 10.34
C PRO A 104 -19.43 -6.90 9.07
N ALA A 105 -19.11 -6.23 7.98
CA ALA A 105 -18.69 -6.90 6.73
C ALA A 105 -17.35 -7.62 6.90
N TRP A 106 -16.38 -6.98 7.58
CA TRP A 106 -15.09 -7.59 7.87
C TRP A 106 -15.22 -8.76 8.82
N ASP A 107 -15.99 -8.62 9.90
CA ASP A 107 -16.27 -9.69 10.85
C ASP A 107 -16.92 -10.91 10.16
N PHE A 108 -17.84 -10.67 9.23
CA PHE A 108 -18.45 -11.72 8.43
C PHE A 108 -17.42 -12.45 7.56
N ILE A 109 -16.59 -11.70 6.82
CA ILE A 109 -15.56 -12.28 5.94
C ILE A 109 -14.56 -13.13 6.75
N VAL A 110 -14.07 -12.63 7.88
CA VAL A 110 -13.09 -13.34 8.71
C VAL A 110 -13.71 -14.58 9.37
N SER A 111 -14.93 -14.46 9.88
CA SER A 111 -15.61 -15.58 10.55
C SER A 111 -15.99 -16.72 9.60
N ASN A 112 -16.19 -16.40 8.33
CA ASN A 112 -16.54 -17.38 7.29
C ASN A 112 -15.41 -17.62 6.29
N ARG A 113 -14.16 -17.32 6.63
CA ARG A 113 -13.01 -17.45 5.71
C ARG A 113 -12.76 -18.85 5.18
N ASP A 114 -13.23 -19.88 5.90
CA ASP A 114 -13.10 -21.28 5.49
C ASP A 114 -14.25 -21.72 4.55
N ASP A 115 -15.27 -20.87 4.37
CA ASP A 115 -16.34 -21.08 3.40
C ASP A 115 -15.82 -20.87 1.98
N ARG A 116 -16.15 -21.79 1.07
CA ARG A 116 -15.67 -21.80 -0.32
C ARG A 116 -16.05 -20.53 -1.10
N GLU A 117 -17.20 -19.96 -0.83
CA GLU A 117 -17.69 -18.76 -1.53
C GLU A 117 -17.09 -17.49 -0.93
N ILE A 118 -16.77 -17.48 0.36
CA ILE A 118 -16.22 -16.33 1.08
C ILE A 118 -14.68 -16.26 1.00
N TYR A 119 -14.00 -17.41 0.98
CA TYR A 119 -12.54 -17.48 0.95
C TYR A 119 -11.87 -16.59 -0.12
N PRO A 120 -12.36 -16.49 -1.38
CA PRO A 120 -11.78 -15.59 -2.37
C PRO A 120 -11.80 -14.12 -1.96
N TYR A 121 -12.83 -13.67 -1.26
CA TYR A 121 -12.93 -12.30 -0.75
C TYR A 121 -11.98 -12.07 0.42
N PHE A 122 -11.87 -13.05 1.33
CA PHE A 122 -10.88 -13.02 2.40
C PHE A 122 -9.46 -12.91 1.85
N LEU A 123 -9.08 -13.71 0.86
CA LEU A 123 -7.77 -13.62 0.21
C LEU A 123 -7.52 -12.25 -0.41
N LYS A 124 -8.53 -11.65 -1.04
CA LYS A 124 -8.41 -10.30 -1.63
C LYS A 124 -8.31 -9.21 -0.58
N ALA A 125 -8.94 -9.35 0.56
CA ALA A 125 -8.90 -8.36 1.63
C ALA A 125 -7.62 -8.46 2.47
N ALA A 126 -7.21 -9.65 2.88
CA ALA A 126 -6.14 -9.86 3.86
C ALA A 126 -5.02 -10.78 3.39
N GLY A 127 -5.20 -11.58 2.33
CA GLY A 127 -4.21 -12.53 1.85
C GLY A 127 -2.89 -11.87 1.44
N LYS A 128 -1.79 -12.61 1.56
CA LYS A 128 -0.47 -12.17 1.09
C LYS A 128 -0.51 -11.80 -0.39
N ARG A 129 0.25 -10.79 -0.78
CA ARG A 129 0.29 -10.27 -2.15
C ARG A 129 1.53 -10.75 -2.88
N PRO A 130 1.48 -10.95 -4.20
CA PRO A 130 2.69 -11.17 -4.97
C PRO A 130 3.58 -9.92 -4.96
N TYR A 131 4.84 -10.08 -5.35
CA TYR A 131 5.79 -8.97 -5.47
C TYR A 131 5.28 -7.86 -6.40
N GLU A 132 4.59 -8.22 -7.48
CA GLU A 132 4.03 -7.26 -8.44
C GLU A 132 2.56 -7.53 -8.72
N GLU A 133 1.81 -6.45 -8.87
CA GLU A 133 0.41 -6.49 -9.28
C GLU A 133 0.18 -5.48 -10.41
N LEU A 134 -0.57 -5.90 -11.43
CA LEU A 134 -1.00 -5.06 -12.53
C LEU A 134 -2.49 -5.25 -12.77
N TYR A 135 -3.23 -4.16 -12.79
CA TYR A 135 -4.68 -4.16 -13.02
C TYR A 135 -5.05 -3.20 -14.14
N ASN A 136 -5.96 -3.61 -15.02
CA ASN A 136 -6.62 -2.70 -15.94
C ASN A 136 -7.89 -2.16 -15.28
N VAL A 137 -7.80 -1.00 -14.68
CA VAL A 137 -8.87 -0.40 -13.86
C VAL A 137 -10.02 0.17 -14.69
N SER A 138 -9.87 0.25 -16.01
CA SER A 138 -10.97 0.63 -16.92
C SER A 138 -11.92 -0.54 -17.16
N THR A 139 -11.41 -1.78 -17.16
CA THR A 139 -12.21 -3.01 -17.36
C THR A 139 -12.41 -3.82 -16.10
N ASP A 140 -11.54 -3.61 -15.09
CA ASP A 140 -11.56 -4.25 -13.77
C ASP A 140 -11.38 -3.20 -12.68
N PRO A 141 -12.39 -2.35 -12.43
CA PRO A 141 -12.29 -1.28 -11.43
C PRO A 141 -12.12 -1.79 -10.00
N GLY A 142 -12.52 -3.04 -9.72
CA GLY A 142 -12.33 -3.71 -8.43
C GLY A 142 -10.93 -4.31 -8.24
N CYS A 143 -10.04 -4.24 -9.25
CA CYS A 143 -8.69 -4.83 -9.19
C CYS A 143 -8.71 -6.31 -8.78
N LEU A 144 -9.63 -7.08 -9.37
CA LEU A 144 -9.85 -8.48 -9.01
C LEU A 144 -8.90 -9.45 -9.72
N HIS A 145 -8.37 -9.05 -10.89
CA HIS A 145 -7.59 -9.91 -11.77
C HIS A 145 -6.19 -9.32 -11.99
N ASN A 146 -5.19 -9.90 -11.32
CA ASN A 146 -3.80 -9.51 -11.52
C ASN A 146 -3.33 -9.96 -12.92
N LEU A 147 -2.88 -9.01 -13.74
CA LEU A 147 -2.43 -9.21 -15.12
C LEU A 147 -0.92 -9.49 -15.24
N VAL A 148 -0.18 -9.56 -14.12
CA VAL A 148 1.22 -10.01 -14.13
C VAL A 148 1.26 -11.45 -14.65
N GLY A 149 2.11 -11.71 -15.67
CA GLY A 149 2.16 -13.01 -16.36
C GLY A 149 1.23 -13.11 -17.58
N ASN A 150 0.33 -12.16 -17.79
CA ASN A 150 -0.44 -12.12 -19.04
C ASN A 150 0.42 -11.59 -20.19
N GLY A 151 0.71 -12.43 -21.16
CA GLY A 151 1.57 -12.09 -22.31
C GLY A 151 1.13 -10.84 -23.08
N LYS A 152 -0.18 -10.59 -23.18
CA LYS A 152 -0.73 -9.39 -23.83
C LYS A 152 -0.42 -8.09 -23.08
N CYS A 153 -0.08 -8.16 -21.81
CA CYS A 153 0.21 -7.01 -20.96
C CYS A 153 1.71 -6.82 -20.69
N THR A 154 2.59 -7.69 -21.22
CA THR A 154 4.02 -7.69 -20.95
C THR A 154 4.70 -6.36 -21.26
N GLU A 155 4.43 -5.78 -22.42
CA GLU A 155 4.99 -4.48 -22.80
C GLU A 155 4.55 -3.37 -21.83
N LYS A 156 3.26 -3.33 -21.50
CA LYS A 156 2.71 -2.35 -20.56
C LYS A 156 3.34 -2.51 -19.18
N LEU A 157 3.45 -3.73 -18.69
CA LEU A 157 4.10 -4.03 -17.41
C LEU A 157 5.56 -3.56 -17.39
N ASN A 158 6.33 -3.87 -18.43
CA ASN A 158 7.73 -3.45 -18.53
C ASN A 158 7.89 -1.93 -18.59
N ASN A 159 6.99 -1.23 -19.26
CA ASN A 159 6.99 0.23 -19.28
C ASN A 159 6.69 0.82 -17.90
N LEU A 160 5.72 0.26 -17.16
CA LEU A 160 5.39 0.72 -15.81
C LEU A 160 6.50 0.38 -14.80
N ARG A 161 7.20 -0.75 -14.94
CA ARG A 161 8.41 -1.08 -14.16
C ARG A 161 9.48 -0.01 -14.32
N LYS A 162 9.81 0.35 -15.59
CA LYS A 162 10.80 1.39 -15.88
C LYS A 162 10.42 2.76 -15.31
N GLU A 163 9.13 3.13 -15.40
CA GLU A 163 8.67 4.40 -14.82
C GLU A 163 8.70 4.36 -13.29
N MET A 164 8.38 3.24 -12.66
CA MET A 164 8.53 3.06 -11.21
C MET A 164 9.99 3.25 -10.80
N ASP A 165 10.93 2.54 -11.42
CA ASP A 165 12.35 2.62 -11.10
C ASP A 165 12.90 4.05 -11.27
N LYS A 166 12.50 4.72 -12.36
CA LYS A 166 12.86 6.11 -12.61
C LYS A 166 12.35 7.05 -11.51
N LEU A 167 11.13 6.84 -11.04
CA LEU A 167 10.53 7.64 -9.97
C LEU A 167 11.20 7.37 -8.62
N LEU A 168 11.42 6.12 -8.26
CA LEU A 168 12.11 5.74 -7.04
C LEU A 168 13.52 6.34 -6.98
N LYS A 169 14.26 6.23 -8.09
CA LYS A 169 15.58 6.86 -8.22
C LYS A 169 15.52 8.38 -8.08
N LYS A 170 14.60 9.03 -8.79
CA LYS A 170 14.44 10.49 -8.78
C LYS A 170 14.08 11.02 -7.39
N THR A 171 13.24 10.30 -6.65
CA THR A 171 12.80 10.67 -5.31
C THR A 171 13.76 10.22 -4.21
N LYS A 172 14.85 9.53 -4.57
CA LYS A 172 15.79 8.90 -3.63
C LYS A 172 15.05 7.99 -2.65
N ASP A 173 14.07 7.24 -3.16
CA ASP A 173 13.29 6.31 -2.35
C ASP A 173 14.20 5.19 -1.86
N THR A 174 14.20 4.92 -0.55
CA THR A 174 15.09 3.93 0.06
C THR A 174 14.83 2.52 -0.44
N ARG A 175 13.59 2.24 -0.89
CA ARG A 175 13.22 0.94 -1.47
C ARG A 175 13.78 0.73 -2.90
N TYR A 176 14.32 1.77 -3.53
CA TYR A 176 14.97 1.63 -4.83
C TYR A 176 16.26 0.81 -4.77
N LEU A 177 16.98 0.91 -3.67
CA LEU A 177 18.27 0.26 -3.51
C LEU A 177 18.14 -1.25 -3.23
N ASP A 178 16.93 -1.72 -2.91
CA ASP A 178 16.66 -3.10 -2.46
C ASP A 178 17.68 -3.59 -1.42
N ASP A 179 18.10 -2.64 -0.58
CA ASP A 179 19.12 -2.86 0.46
C ASP A 179 18.39 -3.36 1.72
N PRO A 180 18.60 -4.61 2.13
CA PRO A 180 17.96 -5.16 3.32
C PRO A 180 18.27 -4.36 4.59
N THR A 181 19.41 -3.68 4.65
CA THR A 181 19.79 -2.86 5.81
C THR A 181 18.91 -1.61 5.96
N GLN A 182 18.29 -1.14 4.87
CA GLN A 182 17.36 -0.02 4.89
C GLN A 182 16.00 -0.40 5.51
N ASP A 183 15.70 -1.68 5.65
CA ASP A 183 14.48 -2.12 6.33
C ASP A 183 14.51 -1.72 7.80
N ASP A 184 15.64 -1.83 8.46
CA ASP A 184 15.81 -1.51 9.87
C ASP A 184 15.51 -0.04 10.17
N ILE A 185 15.77 0.88 9.22
CA ILE A 185 15.48 2.30 9.38
C ILE A 185 13.97 2.51 9.58
N TRP A 186 13.13 1.89 8.75
CA TRP A 186 11.67 2.05 8.84
C TRP A 186 11.07 1.24 10.00
N GLU A 187 11.65 0.10 10.30
CA GLU A 187 11.21 -0.78 11.38
C GLU A 187 11.51 -0.17 12.77
N THR A 188 12.56 0.64 12.88
CA THR A 188 12.97 1.28 14.14
C THR A 188 12.19 2.55 14.48
N TYR A 189 11.42 3.12 13.55
CA TYR A 189 10.61 4.31 13.86
C TYR A 189 9.54 3.98 14.90
N PRO A 190 9.58 4.63 16.09
CA PRO A 190 8.60 4.38 17.13
C PRO A 190 7.22 4.88 16.70
N ARG A 191 6.19 4.28 17.26
CA ARG A 191 4.85 4.81 17.14
C ARG A 191 4.77 6.14 17.91
N LEU A 192 4.21 7.18 17.28
CA LEU A 192 4.09 8.51 17.89
C LEU A 192 3.10 8.56 19.06
N SER A 193 2.16 7.62 19.14
CA SER A 193 1.14 7.59 20.19
C SER A 193 0.65 6.17 20.48
N GLY A 194 0.27 5.91 21.72
CA GLY A 194 -0.28 4.64 22.20
C GLY A 194 0.78 3.55 22.39
N ALA A 195 0.42 2.51 23.13
CA ALA A 195 1.25 1.33 23.33
C ALA A 195 1.38 0.54 22.03
N MET A 196 2.58 0.08 21.71
CA MET A 196 2.78 -0.90 20.64
C MET A 196 2.15 -2.23 21.08
N ARG A 197 1.41 -2.85 20.17
CA ARG A 197 0.93 -4.21 20.37
C ARG A 197 2.08 -5.19 20.17
N THR A 198 2.05 -6.27 20.94
CA THR A 198 3.00 -7.37 20.77
C THR A 198 2.34 -8.43 19.92
N PHE A 199 3.01 -8.83 18.85
CA PHE A 199 2.59 -9.90 17.97
C PHE A 199 3.56 -11.07 18.08
N PRO A 200 3.09 -12.32 18.00
CA PRO A 200 3.97 -13.48 17.90
C PRO A 200 4.80 -13.39 16.63
N ALA A 201 5.95 -14.06 16.63
CA ALA A 201 6.71 -14.26 15.42
C ALA A 201 5.79 -14.84 14.33
N PRO A 202 5.90 -14.38 13.06
CA PRO A 202 5.04 -14.87 12.01
C PRO A 202 5.19 -16.38 11.90
N LEU A 203 4.08 -17.10 11.91
CA LEU A 203 4.10 -18.49 11.52
C LEU A 203 4.53 -18.52 10.05
N LEU A 204 5.69 -19.11 9.79
CA LEU A 204 6.25 -19.27 8.43
C LEU A 204 5.51 -20.35 7.62
N THR A 205 4.39 -20.84 8.15
CA THR A 205 3.54 -21.81 7.45
C THR A 205 2.56 -21.07 6.55
N ASP A 206 2.62 -21.43 5.30
CA ASP A 206 1.69 -21.07 4.22
C ASP A 206 0.25 -21.48 4.56
#